data_1b888ae97d11dc0471ab1d7b5dbf85f6
#
_entry.id   1b888ae97d11dc0471ab1d7b5dbf85f6
#
_cell.length_a   1.000
_cell.length_b   1.000
_cell.length_c   1.000
_cell.angle_alpha   90.00
_cell.angle_beta   90.00
_cell.angle_gamma   90.00
#
_symmetry.space_group_name_H-M   'P 1'
#
loop_
_entity.id
_entity.type
_entity.pdbx_description
1 polymer ?
#
loop_
_entity_poly.entity_id
_entity_poly.type
_entity_poly.pdbx_seq_one_letter_code
_entity_poly.pdbx_strand_id
1 'polypeptide(L)'
;MNVIEVKNITKHYLLGTQTVEALRGVSFGIEQGEFIAIMGPSGSGKSTLMNIIGCLDSPTDGTYYLNNQEVSSLEGDELASIRNKEIGFVFQNFHLLARNSALDNVMLPLTYAGVGKNDQLRIGKDVLCQVGLESRMDHQPSELSGGQQQRVAIARALVNNPSILFADEPTGNLDSQTGHDVMQLFHNLHQQGQTIILITHENEVAAEAQRTIFIKDGLIESDIRKEKS
;
A
#
# COMPACT_ATOMS: atom_id res chain seq x y z
N MET A 1 -2.12 18.97 4.95
CA MET A 1 -3.38 18.37 5.42
C MET A 1 -3.17 16.88 5.54
N ASN A 2 -3.55 16.28 6.68
CA ASN A 2 -3.35 14.84 6.85
C ASN A 2 -4.31 14.05 5.96
N VAL A 3 -3.77 13.14 5.16
CA VAL A 3 -4.52 12.13 4.43
C VAL A 3 -4.87 10.95 5.35
N ILE A 4 -3.98 10.62 6.30
CA ILE A 4 -4.19 9.66 7.39
C ILE A 4 -4.03 10.37 8.72
N GLU A 5 -4.94 10.15 9.66
CA GLU A 5 -4.79 10.52 11.06
C GLU A 5 -5.19 9.35 11.95
N VAL A 6 -4.23 8.85 12.71
CA VAL A 6 -4.37 7.72 13.64
C VAL A 6 -4.24 8.24 15.07
N LYS A 7 -5.23 7.95 15.92
CA LYS A 7 -5.28 8.39 17.32
C LYS A 7 -5.49 7.21 18.24
N ASN A 8 -4.47 6.88 19.01
CA ASN A 8 -4.48 5.89 20.08
C ASN A 8 -5.01 4.50 19.66
N ILE A 9 -4.67 4.05 18.44
CA ILE A 9 -5.11 2.79 17.90
C ILE A 9 -4.54 1.61 18.68
N THR A 10 -5.41 0.74 19.15
CA THR A 10 -5.07 -0.57 19.71
C THR A 10 -5.61 -1.69 18.85
N LYS A 11 -4.96 -2.85 18.89
CA LYS A 11 -5.47 -4.08 18.27
C LYS A 11 -5.11 -5.29 19.10
N HIS A 12 -6.15 -6.02 19.51
CA HIS A 12 -6.03 -7.24 20.28
C HIS A 12 -6.60 -8.42 19.48
N TYR A 13 -5.91 -9.55 19.50
CA TYR A 13 -6.38 -10.81 18.93
C TYR A 13 -6.55 -11.86 20.02
N LEU A 14 -7.69 -12.54 20.01
CA LEU A 14 -7.93 -13.68 20.91
C LEU A 14 -7.41 -14.97 20.25
N LEU A 15 -6.37 -15.55 20.81
CA LEU A 15 -5.83 -16.84 20.40
C LEU A 15 -6.13 -17.91 21.49
N GLY A 16 -7.26 -18.56 21.35
CA GLY A 16 -7.77 -19.46 22.40
C GLY A 16 -8.10 -18.68 23.68
N THR A 17 -7.35 -18.92 24.77
CA THR A 17 -7.50 -18.23 26.07
C THR A 17 -6.54 -17.06 26.26
N GLN A 18 -5.63 -16.83 25.31
CA GLN A 18 -4.62 -15.76 25.40
C GLN A 18 -5.02 -14.58 24.54
N THR A 19 -4.83 -13.37 25.08
CA THR A 19 -4.97 -12.12 24.31
C THR A 19 -3.58 -11.67 23.85
N VAL A 20 -3.41 -11.47 22.55
CA VAL A 20 -2.21 -10.89 21.95
C VAL A 20 -2.48 -9.44 21.63
N GLU A 21 -1.76 -8.53 22.28
CA GLU A 21 -1.82 -7.08 22.00
C GLU A 21 -0.86 -6.75 20.85
N ALA A 22 -1.39 -6.71 19.63
CA ALA A 22 -0.60 -6.43 18.44
C ALA A 22 -0.29 -4.94 18.26
N LEU A 23 -1.20 -4.06 18.69
CA LEU A 23 -0.99 -2.60 18.79
C LEU A 23 -1.47 -2.11 20.16
N ARG A 24 -0.71 -1.17 20.75
CA ARG A 24 -0.83 -0.78 22.15
C ARG A 24 -1.02 0.74 22.35
N GLY A 25 -1.70 1.40 21.40
CA GLY A 25 -1.95 2.85 21.45
C GLY A 25 -1.06 3.65 20.52
N VAL A 26 -1.12 3.34 19.21
CA VAL A 26 -0.35 4.01 18.17
C VAL A 26 -1.05 5.29 17.73
N SER A 27 -0.30 6.41 17.62
CA SER A 27 -0.81 7.71 17.15
C SER A 27 0.19 8.38 16.22
N PHE A 28 -0.24 8.75 15.01
CA PHE A 28 0.55 9.53 14.05
C PHE A 28 -0.38 10.10 12.97
N GLY A 29 0.14 11.06 12.18
CA GLY A 29 -0.52 11.56 10.99
C GLY A 29 0.38 11.45 9.78
N ILE A 30 -0.19 11.28 8.59
CA ILE A 30 0.51 11.30 7.31
C ILE A 30 -0.09 12.40 6.44
N GLU A 31 0.76 13.27 5.93
CA GLU A 31 0.35 14.36 5.06
C GLU A 31 0.21 13.87 3.61
N GLN A 32 -0.69 14.50 2.85
CA GLN A 32 -0.80 14.23 1.42
C GLN A 32 0.53 14.51 0.72
N GLY A 33 0.96 13.58 -0.15
CA GLY A 33 2.22 13.67 -0.87
C GLY A 33 3.45 13.30 -0.02
N GLU A 34 3.30 12.79 1.20
CA GLU A 34 4.43 12.22 1.95
C GLU A 34 4.89 10.88 1.38
N PHE A 35 6.19 10.64 1.41
CA PHE A 35 6.79 9.33 1.19
C PHE A 35 7.40 8.86 2.50
N ILE A 36 6.76 7.87 3.15
CA ILE A 36 7.16 7.36 4.46
C ILE A 36 7.50 5.88 4.41
N ALA A 37 8.36 5.46 5.33
CA ALA A 37 8.63 4.06 5.62
C ALA A 37 8.15 3.69 7.03
N ILE A 38 7.45 2.56 7.16
CA ILE A 38 7.11 1.93 8.43
C ILE A 38 8.04 0.74 8.61
N MET A 39 8.87 0.79 9.63
CA MET A 39 9.88 -0.21 9.94
C MET A 39 9.66 -0.88 11.29
N GLY A 40 10.41 -1.94 11.56
CA GLY A 40 10.46 -2.64 12.84
C GLY A 40 10.74 -4.13 12.66
N PRO A 41 11.08 -4.85 13.74
CA PRO A 41 11.36 -6.28 13.69
C PRO A 41 10.10 -7.11 13.33
N SER A 42 10.31 -8.38 13.01
CA SER A 42 9.17 -9.32 12.82
C SER A 42 8.34 -9.38 14.11
N GLY A 43 7.01 -9.41 13.96
CA GLY A 43 6.09 -9.45 15.10
C GLY A 43 5.87 -8.11 15.83
N SER A 44 6.46 -7.00 15.38
CA SER A 44 6.31 -5.69 16.04
C SER A 44 4.95 -5.01 15.89
N GLY A 45 4.07 -5.53 15.02
CA GLY A 45 2.75 -4.95 14.75
C GLY A 45 2.62 -4.23 13.41
N LYS A 46 3.66 -4.18 12.55
CA LYS A 46 3.64 -3.49 11.23
C LYS A 46 2.50 -3.96 10.33
N SER A 47 2.38 -5.27 10.11
CA SER A 47 1.32 -5.84 9.25
C SER A 47 -0.07 -5.58 9.84
N THR A 48 -0.21 -5.61 11.17
CA THR A 48 -1.46 -5.26 11.85
C THR A 48 -1.81 -3.79 11.62
N LEU A 49 -0.84 -2.89 11.78
CA LEU A 49 -1.03 -1.47 11.51
C LEU A 49 -1.39 -1.25 10.04
N MET A 50 -0.65 -1.86 9.10
CA MET A 50 -0.96 -1.79 7.67
C MET A 50 -2.39 -2.23 7.36
N ASN A 51 -2.83 -3.35 7.96
CA ASN A 51 -4.18 -3.85 7.72
C ASN A 51 -5.25 -2.85 8.20
N ILE A 52 -5.02 -2.20 9.34
CA ILE A 52 -5.97 -1.21 9.87
C ILE A 52 -5.97 0.05 9.00
N ILE A 53 -4.81 0.67 8.76
CA ILE A 53 -4.74 1.91 7.98
C ILE A 53 -5.01 1.66 6.48
N GLY A 54 -4.89 0.41 6.03
CA GLY A 54 -5.27 -0.07 4.70
C GLY A 54 -6.74 -0.49 4.59
N CYS A 55 -7.57 -0.30 5.62
CA CYS A 55 -8.98 -0.70 5.63
C CYS A 55 -9.20 -2.19 5.33
N LEU A 56 -8.26 -3.06 5.71
CA LEU A 56 -8.37 -4.52 5.64
C LEU A 56 -8.84 -5.13 6.97
N ASP A 57 -8.70 -4.40 8.07
CA ASP A 57 -9.13 -4.78 9.41
C ASP A 57 -9.55 -3.51 10.18
N SER A 58 -10.31 -3.67 11.27
CA SER A 58 -10.71 -2.57 12.14
C SER A 58 -9.90 -2.58 13.44
N PRO A 59 -9.63 -1.43 14.07
CA PRO A 59 -8.98 -1.38 15.36
C PRO A 59 -9.88 -1.99 16.45
N THR A 60 -9.29 -2.38 17.59
CA THR A 60 -10.06 -2.75 18.78
C THR A 60 -10.55 -1.50 19.49
N ASP A 61 -9.72 -0.45 19.56
CA ASP A 61 -10.06 0.86 20.12
C ASP A 61 -9.20 1.95 19.47
N GLY A 62 -9.57 3.22 19.67
CA GLY A 62 -8.95 4.38 19.04
C GLY A 62 -9.68 4.83 17.78
N THR A 63 -9.20 5.89 17.14
CA THR A 63 -9.83 6.48 15.96
C THR A 63 -8.86 6.56 14.79
N TYR A 64 -9.37 6.27 13.58
CA TYR A 64 -8.66 6.39 12.33
C TYR A 64 -9.47 7.21 11.33
N TYR A 65 -8.85 8.26 10.79
CA TYR A 65 -9.42 9.11 9.74
C TYR A 65 -8.62 8.96 8.45
N LEU A 66 -9.33 8.77 7.35
CA LEU A 66 -8.82 8.77 5.98
C LEU A 66 -9.51 9.91 5.21
N ASN A 67 -8.75 10.85 4.66
CA ASN A 67 -9.27 12.04 4.00
C ASN A 67 -10.36 12.77 4.82
N ASN A 68 -10.13 12.94 6.13
CA ASN A 68 -11.06 13.50 7.14
C ASN A 68 -12.36 12.71 7.34
N GLN A 69 -12.53 11.54 6.76
CA GLN A 69 -13.63 10.64 7.04
C GLN A 69 -13.19 9.66 8.14
N GLU A 70 -13.95 9.54 9.21
CA GLU A 70 -13.72 8.50 10.21
C GLU A 70 -14.05 7.13 9.61
N VAL A 71 -13.08 6.21 9.66
CA VAL A 71 -13.21 4.86 9.10
C VAL A 71 -13.07 3.76 10.15
N SER A 72 -12.69 4.12 11.38
CA SER A 72 -12.49 3.16 12.48
C SER A 72 -13.75 2.40 12.90
N SER A 73 -14.94 3.00 12.67
CA SER A 73 -16.24 2.44 13.00
C SER A 73 -16.96 1.77 11.82
N LEU A 74 -16.36 1.79 10.62
CA LEU A 74 -16.94 1.20 9.43
C LEU A 74 -16.63 -0.29 9.32
N GLU A 75 -17.53 -1.05 8.69
CA GLU A 75 -17.41 -2.49 8.54
C GLU A 75 -17.81 -2.95 7.12
N GLY A 76 -17.34 -4.16 6.75
CA GLY A 76 -17.78 -4.85 5.56
C GLY A 76 -17.67 -4.06 4.26
N ASP A 77 -18.82 -3.81 3.62
CA ASP A 77 -18.90 -3.20 2.29
C ASP A 77 -18.45 -1.73 2.28
N GLU A 78 -18.64 -1.00 3.39
CA GLU A 78 -18.22 0.39 3.50
C GLU A 78 -16.69 0.50 3.49
N LEU A 79 -15.98 -0.33 4.29
CA LEU A 79 -14.52 -0.44 4.25
C LEU A 79 -14.02 -0.89 2.88
N ALA A 80 -14.71 -1.86 2.24
CA ALA A 80 -14.34 -2.33 0.92
C ALA A 80 -14.47 -1.23 -0.15
N SER A 81 -15.52 -0.40 -0.06
CA SER A 81 -15.74 0.73 -0.95
C SER A 81 -14.64 1.80 -0.81
N ILE A 82 -14.33 2.19 0.44
CA ILE A 82 -13.26 3.14 0.73
C ILE A 82 -11.91 2.60 0.27
N ARG A 83 -11.60 1.35 0.58
CA ARG A 83 -10.36 0.69 0.16
C ARG A 83 -10.21 0.70 -1.36
N ASN A 84 -11.26 0.35 -2.10
CA ASN A 84 -11.22 0.34 -3.56
C ASN A 84 -10.93 1.73 -4.14
N LYS A 85 -11.50 2.78 -3.55
CA LYS A 85 -11.41 4.15 -4.06
C LYS A 85 -10.13 4.86 -3.64
N GLU A 86 -9.75 4.75 -2.36
CA GLU A 86 -8.75 5.62 -1.75
C GLU A 86 -7.38 4.95 -1.58
N ILE A 87 -7.30 3.60 -1.72
CA ILE A 87 -6.10 2.83 -1.36
C ILE A 87 -5.68 1.91 -2.49
N GLY A 88 -4.42 2.03 -2.90
CA GLY A 88 -3.74 1.07 -3.76
C GLY A 88 -2.79 0.18 -2.96
N PHE A 89 -2.80 -1.13 -3.21
CA PHE A 89 -1.89 -2.08 -2.56
C PHE A 89 -0.91 -2.70 -3.54
N VAL A 90 0.36 -2.69 -3.16
CA VAL A 90 1.46 -3.40 -3.80
C VAL A 90 2.07 -4.36 -2.78
N PHE A 91 2.11 -5.64 -3.09
CA PHE A 91 2.60 -6.69 -2.20
C PHE A 91 3.89 -7.32 -2.73
N GLN A 92 4.69 -7.89 -1.84
CA GLN A 92 5.90 -8.63 -2.15
C GLN A 92 5.67 -9.77 -3.16
N ASN A 93 4.57 -10.53 -3.02
CA ASN A 93 4.21 -11.66 -3.88
C ASN A 93 3.33 -11.28 -5.08
N PHE A 94 3.28 -9.99 -5.46
CA PHE A 94 2.52 -9.42 -6.57
C PHE A 94 0.99 -9.66 -6.49
N HIS A 95 0.54 -10.81 -6.06
CA HIS A 95 -0.85 -11.26 -5.95
C HIS A 95 -1.65 -11.03 -7.24
N LEU A 96 -1.05 -11.36 -8.39
CA LEU A 96 -1.72 -11.30 -9.68
C LEU A 96 -2.58 -12.55 -9.89
N LEU A 97 -3.72 -12.36 -10.56
CA LEU A 97 -4.57 -13.46 -11.01
C LEU A 97 -3.87 -14.19 -12.16
N ALA A 98 -3.40 -15.41 -11.90
CA ALA A 98 -2.50 -16.15 -12.77
C ALA A 98 -3.05 -16.47 -14.18
N ARG A 99 -4.41 -16.54 -14.31
CA ARG A 99 -5.09 -16.86 -15.57
C ARG A 99 -5.57 -15.63 -16.35
N ASN A 100 -5.34 -14.44 -15.80
CA ASN A 100 -5.74 -13.17 -16.37
C ASN A 100 -4.52 -12.48 -17.00
N SER A 101 -4.75 -11.73 -18.07
CA SER A 101 -3.72 -10.89 -18.66
C SER A 101 -3.27 -9.77 -17.71
N ALA A 102 -2.16 -9.10 -18.02
CA ALA A 102 -1.73 -7.91 -17.29
C ALA A 102 -2.83 -6.84 -17.30
N LEU A 103 -3.46 -6.61 -18.45
CA LEU A 103 -4.56 -5.66 -18.59
C LEU A 103 -5.78 -6.05 -17.74
N ASP A 104 -6.19 -7.32 -17.75
CA ASP A 104 -7.32 -7.79 -16.93
C ASP A 104 -7.03 -7.65 -15.43
N ASN A 105 -5.80 -7.93 -14.99
CA ASN A 105 -5.37 -7.71 -13.60
C ASN A 105 -5.49 -6.23 -13.21
N VAL A 106 -5.05 -5.33 -14.07
CA VAL A 106 -5.10 -3.88 -13.82
C VAL A 106 -6.53 -3.35 -13.82
N MET A 107 -7.40 -3.86 -14.69
CA MET A 107 -8.81 -3.43 -14.76
C MET A 107 -9.68 -3.91 -13.60
N LEU A 108 -9.24 -4.90 -12.82
CA LEU A 108 -10.06 -5.50 -11.77
C LEU A 108 -10.63 -4.49 -10.75
N PRO A 109 -9.85 -3.54 -10.20
CA PRO A 109 -10.39 -2.54 -9.27
C PRO A 109 -11.45 -1.62 -9.92
N LEU A 110 -11.32 -1.31 -11.21
CA LEU A 110 -12.31 -0.54 -11.95
C LEU A 110 -13.65 -1.28 -12.08
N THR A 111 -13.60 -2.61 -12.17
CA THR A 111 -14.81 -3.43 -12.19
C THR A 111 -15.58 -3.31 -10.87
N TYR A 112 -14.87 -3.37 -9.74
CA TYR A 112 -15.47 -3.16 -8.41
C TYR A 112 -15.95 -1.72 -8.19
N ALA A 113 -15.31 -0.74 -8.85
CA ALA A 113 -15.75 0.65 -8.85
C ALA A 113 -16.97 0.91 -9.76
N GLY A 114 -17.47 -0.09 -10.49
CA GLY A 114 -18.62 0.05 -11.38
C GLY A 114 -18.33 0.83 -12.67
N VAL A 115 -17.06 0.99 -13.05
CA VAL A 115 -16.64 1.69 -14.28
C VAL A 115 -17.09 0.90 -15.52
N GLY A 116 -17.58 1.58 -16.54
CA GLY A 116 -18.01 0.94 -17.79
C GLY A 116 -16.84 0.31 -18.57
N LYS A 117 -17.10 -0.80 -19.29
CA LYS A 117 -16.05 -1.62 -19.93
C LYS A 117 -15.12 -0.83 -20.86
N ASN A 118 -15.64 0.11 -21.63
CA ASN A 118 -14.83 0.92 -22.55
C ASN A 118 -13.85 1.84 -21.80
N ASP A 119 -14.29 2.43 -20.69
CA ASP A 119 -13.42 3.26 -19.83
C ASP A 119 -12.42 2.39 -19.07
N GLN A 120 -12.80 1.19 -18.60
CA GLN A 120 -11.85 0.25 -18.00
C GLN A 120 -10.70 -0.04 -18.97
N LEU A 121 -10.99 -0.36 -20.23
CA LEU A 121 -9.98 -0.64 -21.25
C LEU A 121 -9.07 0.56 -21.50
N ARG A 122 -9.62 1.77 -21.62
CA ARG A 122 -8.85 2.98 -21.85
C ARG A 122 -7.95 3.26 -20.64
N ILE A 123 -8.52 3.33 -19.43
CA ILE A 123 -7.77 3.63 -18.19
C ILE A 123 -6.70 2.56 -17.92
N GLY A 124 -7.05 1.27 -18.05
CA GLY A 124 -6.11 0.18 -17.82
C GLY A 124 -4.91 0.22 -18.76
N LYS A 125 -5.11 0.54 -20.05
CA LYS A 125 -4.04 0.72 -21.02
C LYS A 125 -3.16 1.92 -20.68
N ASP A 126 -3.77 3.07 -20.34
CA ASP A 126 -3.06 4.28 -19.98
C ASP A 126 -2.12 4.05 -18.78
N VAL A 127 -2.61 3.35 -17.74
CA VAL A 127 -1.79 3.06 -16.54
C VAL A 127 -0.70 2.03 -16.84
N LEU A 128 -0.95 1.02 -17.69
CA LEU A 128 0.11 0.08 -18.11
C LEU A 128 1.22 0.79 -18.92
N CYS A 129 0.87 1.76 -19.78
CA CYS A 129 1.86 2.61 -20.44
C CYS A 129 2.69 3.42 -19.43
N GLN A 130 2.07 3.99 -18.39
CA GLN A 130 2.79 4.77 -17.35
C GLN A 130 3.87 3.94 -16.62
N VAL A 131 3.66 2.63 -16.47
CA VAL A 131 4.64 1.73 -15.85
C VAL A 131 5.57 1.03 -16.87
N GLY A 132 5.50 1.39 -18.17
CA GLY A 132 6.36 0.88 -19.26
C GLY A 132 6.03 -0.55 -19.67
N LEU A 133 4.74 -0.92 -19.68
CA LEU A 133 4.26 -2.26 -20.04
C LEU A 133 3.30 -2.27 -21.25
N GLU A 134 3.37 -1.26 -22.13
CA GLU A 134 2.51 -1.15 -23.32
C GLU A 134 2.58 -2.37 -24.24
N SER A 135 3.76 -2.99 -24.36
CA SER A 135 3.98 -4.20 -25.19
C SER A 135 3.63 -5.52 -24.48
N ARG A 136 3.17 -5.46 -23.23
CA ARG A 136 2.94 -6.63 -22.37
C ARG A 136 1.50 -6.76 -21.87
N MET A 137 0.58 -5.97 -22.36
CA MET A 137 -0.82 -5.88 -21.87
C MET A 137 -1.56 -7.22 -21.91
N ASP A 138 -1.31 -8.02 -22.96
CA ASP A 138 -2.02 -9.30 -23.18
C ASP A 138 -1.29 -10.51 -22.56
N HIS A 139 -0.11 -10.30 -21.95
CA HIS A 139 0.67 -11.38 -21.32
C HIS A 139 0.06 -11.80 -19.98
N GLN A 140 0.11 -13.10 -19.69
CA GLN A 140 -0.22 -13.66 -18.38
C GLN A 140 0.98 -13.51 -17.42
N PRO A 141 0.76 -13.53 -16.09
CA PRO A 141 1.84 -13.44 -15.11
C PRO A 141 2.99 -14.43 -15.33
N SER A 142 2.70 -15.66 -15.78
CA SER A 142 3.72 -16.68 -16.08
C SER A 142 4.65 -16.32 -17.26
N GLU A 143 4.27 -15.35 -18.08
CA GLU A 143 5.01 -14.88 -19.25
C GLU A 143 5.81 -13.59 -18.97
N LEU A 144 5.72 -13.09 -17.72
CA LEU A 144 6.32 -11.85 -17.27
C LEU A 144 7.47 -12.11 -16.29
N SER A 145 8.55 -11.33 -16.37
CA SER A 145 9.59 -11.34 -15.35
C SER A 145 9.04 -10.82 -14.00
N GLY A 146 9.75 -11.08 -12.88
CA GLY A 146 9.35 -10.60 -11.56
C GLY A 146 9.15 -9.09 -11.51
N GLY A 147 10.05 -8.31 -12.09
CA GLY A 147 9.91 -6.85 -12.18
C GLY A 147 8.73 -6.40 -13.04
N GLN A 148 8.42 -7.12 -14.13
CA GLN A 148 7.24 -6.85 -14.94
C GLN A 148 5.95 -7.17 -14.15
N GLN A 149 5.91 -8.28 -13.41
CA GLN A 149 4.79 -8.62 -12.53
C GLN A 149 4.58 -7.55 -11.45
N GLN A 150 5.67 -7.05 -10.84
CA GLN A 150 5.59 -5.98 -9.86
C GLN A 150 5.06 -4.68 -10.47
N ARG A 151 5.48 -4.32 -11.68
CA ARG A 151 4.94 -3.16 -12.41
C ARG A 151 3.45 -3.33 -12.73
N VAL A 152 2.98 -4.54 -13.05
CA VAL A 152 1.53 -4.82 -13.20
C VAL A 152 0.81 -4.64 -11.87
N ALA A 153 1.38 -5.11 -10.74
CA ALA A 153 0.80 -4.92 -9.41
C ALA A 153 0.72 -3.42 -9.03
N ILE A 154 1.76 -2.64 -9.36
CA ILE A 154 1.76 -1.18 -9.17
C ILE A 154 0.69 -0.52 -10.06
N ALA A 155 0.59 -0.88 -11.34
CA ALA A 155 -0.44 -0.37 -12.24
C ALA A 155 -1.85 -0.66 -11.72
N ARG A 156 -2.09 -1.89 -11.25
CA ARG A 156 -3.37 -2.27 -10.61
C ARG A 156 -3.68 -1.42 -9.37
N ALA A 157 -2.65 -1.12 -8.57
CA ALA A 157 -2.81 -0.30 -7.38
C ALA A 157 -3.16 1.17 -7.73
N LEU A 158 -2.69 1.68 -8.86
CA LEU A 158 -2.87 3.07 -9.29
C LEU A 158 -4.16 3.32 -10.08
N VAL A 159 -4.81 2.28 -10.61
CA VAL A 159 -5.83 2.39 -11.66
C VAL A 159 -7.07 3.20 -11.26
N ASN A 160 -7.43 3.23 -9.97
CA ASN A 160 -8.51 4.05 -9.42
C ASN A 160 -8.03 5.46 -8.96
N ASN A 161 -6.78 5.84 -9.26
CA ASN A 161 -6.18 7.08 -8.80
C ASN A 161 -6.30 7.27 -7.26
N PRO A 162 -5.78 6.32 -6.45
CA PRO A 162 -5.97 6.31 -5.01
C PRO A 162 -5.23 7.47 -4.34
N SER A 163 -5.73 7.89 -3.17
CA SER A 163 -5.07 8.90 -2.33
C SER A 163 -3.76 8.40 -1.74
N ILE A 164 -3.65 7.08 -1.54
CA ILE A 164 -2.50 6.44 -0.88
C ILE A 164 -2.12 5.16 -1.60
N LEU A 165 -0.81 4.97 -1.76
CA LEU A 165 -0.20 3.74 -2.24
C LEU A 165 0.56 3.05 -1.10
N PHE A 166 0.07 1.89 -0.66
CA PHE A 166 0.79 1.01 0.26
C PHE A 166 1.68 0.05 -0.52
N ALA A 167 2.92 -0.11 -0.07
CA ALA A 167 3.87 -1.05 -0.65
C ALA A 167 4.50 -1.90 0.47
N ASP A 168 4.08 -3.16 0.54
CA ASP A 168 4.56 -4.13 1.53
C ASP A 168 5.69 -4.96 0.92
N GLU A 169 6.93 -4.72 1.40
CA GLU A 169 8.17 -5.34 0.92
C GLU A 169 8.26 -5.36 -0.63
N PRO A 170 8.11 -4.21 -1.32
CA PRO A 170 7.87 -4.19 -2.78
C PRO A 170 9.04 -4.70 -3.62
N THR A 171 10.22 -4.84 -3.03
CA THR A 171 11.46 -5.31 -3.68
C THR A 171 11.93 -6.68 -3.21
N GLY A 172 11.30 -7.24 -2.16
CA GLY A 172 11.80 -8.43 -1.46
C GLY A 172 11.89 -9.73 -2.28
N ASN A 173 11.22 -9.81 -3.43
CA ASN A 173 11.28 -10.95 -4.36
C ASN A 173 12.01 -10.61 -5.68
N LEU A 174 12.74 -9.50 -5.74
CA LEU A 174 13.41 -9.01 -6.94
C LEU A 174 14.94 -9.05 -6.78
N ASP A 175 15.64 -9.19 -7.87
CA ASP A 175 17.09 -8.93 -7.87
C ASP A 175 17.36 -7.43 -7.65
N SER A 176 18.58 -7.10 -7.24
CA SER A 176 18.95 -5.74 -6.82
C SER A 176 18.72 -4.69 -7.93
N GLN A 177 19.00 -5.01 -9.20
CA GLN A 177 18.81 -4.08 -10.31
C GLN A 177 17.32 -3.85 -10.56
N THR A 178 16.54 -4.91 -10.62
CA THR A 178 15.08 -4.84 -10.79
C THR A 178 14.41 -4.13 -9.60
N GLY A 179 14.89 -4.37 -8.38
CA GLY A 179 14.44 -3.68 -7.18
C GLY A 179 14.69 -2.18 -7.26
N HIS A 180 15.88 -1.77 -7.71
CA HIS A 180 16.19 -0.34 -7.93
C HIS A 180 15.26 0.30 -8.97
N ASP A 181 14.97 -0.38 -10.08
CA ASP A 181 14.06 0.13 -11.12
C ASP A 181 12.63 0.29 -10.61
N VAL A 182 12.17 -0.59 -9.71
CA VAL A 182 10.88 -0.49 -9.05
C VAL A 182 10.86 0.68 -8.06
N MET A 183 11.93 0.87 -7.26
CA MET A 183 12.02 2.02 -6.36
C MET A 183 12.07 3.35 -7.13
N GLN A 184 12.73 3.40 -8.27
CA GLN A 184 12.71 4.58 -9.15
C GLN A 184 11.29 4.90 -9.64
N LEU A 185 10.46 3.88 -9.92
CA LEU A 185 9.05 4.10 -10.26
C LEU A 185 8.28 4.72 -9.07
N PHE A 186 8.49 4.26 -7.84
CA PHE A 186 7.89 4.88 -6.65
C PHE A 186 8.33 6.34 -6.48
N HIS A 187 9.61 6.67 -6.71
CA HIS A 187 10.07 8.06 -6.69
C HIS A 187 9.37 8.93 -7.71
N ASN A 188 9.21 8.44 -8.95
CA ASN A 188 8.51 9.18 -9.99
C ASN A 188 7.04 9.43 -9.62
N LEU A 189 6.36 8.45 -9.05
CA LEU A 189 4.99 8.59 -8.56
C LEU A 189 4.91 9.60 -7.41
N HIS A 190 5.84 9.55 -6.45
CA HIS A 190 5.92 10.51 -5.36
C HIS A 190 6.15 11.95 -5.88
N GLN A 191 7.04 12.15 -6.86
CA GLN A 191 7.26 13.46 -7.49
C GLN A 191 6.01 14.02 -8.19
N GLN A 192 5.09 13.13 -8.62
CA GLN A 192 3.78 13.49 -9.16
C GLN A 192 2.74 13.79 -8.07
N GLY A 193 3.12 13.73 -6.79
CA GLY A 193 2.27 14.06 -5.64
C GLY A 193 1.59 12.85 -4.98
N GLN A 194 1.92 11.61 -5.39
CA GLN A 194 1.36 10.40 -4.77
C GLN A 194 1.85 10.25 -3.34
N THR A 195 0.95 10.01 -2.40
CA THR A 195 1.31 9.59 -1.03
C THR A 195 1.71 8.13 -1.04
N ILE A 196 2.90 7.81 -0.51
CA ILE A 196 3.45 6.45 -0.51
C ILE A 196 3.81 6.02 0.89
N ILE A 197 3.37 4.82 1.27
CA ILE A 197 3.70 4.18 2.55
C ILE A 197 4.39 2.86 2.26
N LEU A 198 5.70 2.82 2.47
CA LEU A 198 6.49 1.60 2.42
C LEU A 198 6.42 0.87 3.75
N ILE A 199 6.24 -0.45 3.71
CA ILE A 199 6.45 -1.31 4.86
C ILE A 199 7.63 -2.21 4.52
N THR A 200 8.70 -2.10 5.28
CA THR A 200 9.92 -2.87 5.03
C THR A 200 10.72 -3.07 6.31
N HIS A 201 11.52 -4.12 6.31
CA HIS A 201 12.57 -4.33 7.32
C HIS A 201 13.97 -4.01 6.79
N GLU A 202 14.09 -3.66 5.50
CA GLU A 202 15.35 -3.33 4.83
C GLU A 202 15.68 -1.84 5.02
N ASN A 203 16.83 -1.56 5.65
CA ASN A 203 17.28 -0.19 5.90
C ASN A 203 17.51 0.60 4.62
N GLU A 204 18.02 -0.04 3.56
CA GLU A 204 18.29 0.59 2.26
C GLU A 204 16.99 1.06 1.60
N VAL A 205 15.95 0.22 1.59
CA VAL A 205 14.63 0.55 1.05
C VAL A 205 13.97 1.66 1.87
N ALA A 206 14.03 1.57 3.20
CA ALA A 206 13.50 2.63 4.08
C ALA A 206 14.24 3.96 3.94
N ALA A 207 15.53 3.90 3.58
CA ALA A 207 16.33 5.10 3.33
C ALA A 207 15.86 5.90 2.11
N GLU A 208 15.07 5.34 1.22
CA GLU A 208 14.45 6.05 0.10
C GLU A 208 13.29 6.97 0.53
N ALA A 209 12.66 6.69 1.67
CA ALA A 209 11.57 7.52 2.20
C ALA A 209 12.09 8.78 2.90
N GLN A 210 11.25 9.83 2.96
CA GLN A 210 11.55 11.11 3.62
C GLN A 210 11.31 11.07 5.14
N ARG A 211 10.53 10.08 5.61
CA ARG A 211 10.18 9.90 7.01
C ARG A 211 10.15 8.42 7.34
N THR A 212 10.65 8.05 8.50
CA THR A 212 10.64 6.67 8.98
C THR A 212 9.96 6.60 10.34
N ILE A 213 8.90 5.77 10.41
CA ILE A 213 8.20 5.41 11.65
C ILE A 213 8.69 4.01 12.05
N PHE A 214 9.32 3.89 13.20
CA PHE A 214 9.81 2.61 13.71
C PHE A 214 8.84 2.05 14.76
N ILE A 215 8.32 0.84 14.50
CA ILE A 215 7.37 0.15 15.38
C ILE A 215 8.08 -1.00 16.09
N LYS A 216 7.91 -1.05 17.42
CA LYS A 216 8.41 -2.13 18.25
C LYS A 216 7.40 -2.46 19.34
N ASP A 217 7.15 -3.76 19.52
CA ASP A 217 6.23 -4.30 20.54
C ASP A 217 4.86 -3.60 20.57
N GLY A 218 4.31 -3.29 19.38
CA GLY A 218 3.01 -2.64 19.22
C GLY A 218 2.97 -1.15 19.51
N LEU A 219 4.12 -0.48 19.68
CA LEU A 219 4.26 0.95 19.95
C LEU A 219 5.15 1.62 18.89
N ILE A 220 5.00 2.94 18.71
CA ILE A 220 5.95 3.74 17.96
C ILE A 220 7.16 3.99 18.87
N GLU A 221 8.33 3.45 18.48
CA GLU A 221 9.61 3.68 19.17
C GLU A 221 10.25 4.99 18.71
N SER A 222 10.14 5.31 17.41
CA SER A 222 10.64 6.57 16.86
C SER A 222 9.86 6.98 15.60
N ASP A 223 9.84 8.29 15.32
CA ASP A 223 9.25 8.92 14.14
C ASP A 223 10.22 10.02 13.69
N ILE A 224 10.97 9.74 12.64
CA ILE A 224 12.11 10.58 12.22
C ILE A 224 11.85 11.07 10.80
N ARG A 225 11.81 12.38 10.62
CA ARG A 225 11.81 13.04 9.30
C ARG A 225 13.24 13.40 8.90
N LYS A 226 13.61 13.13 7.65
CA LYS A 226 14.86 13.63 7.08
C LYS A 226 14.76 15.14 6.91
N GLU A 227 15.81 15.86 7.29
CA GLU A 227 15.92 17.28 6.94
C GLU A 227 15.94 17.42 5.41
N LYS A 228 15.14 18.35 4.89
CA LYS A 228 15.19 18.68 3.46
C LYS A 228 16.56 19.31 3.18
N SER A 229 17.39 18.58 2.43
CA SER A 229 18.66 19.10 1.89
C SER A 229 18.39 20.14 0.82
#